data_8c4b25d571686c9d648d23bb571d1f03
#
_entry.id   8c4b25d571686c9d648d23bb571d1f03
#
_cell.length_a   1.000
_cell.length_b   1.000
_cell.length_c   1.000
_cell.angle_alpha   90.00
_cell.angle_beta   90.00
_cell.angle_gamma   90.00
#
_symmetry.space_group_name_H-M   'P 1'
#
loop_
_entity.id
_entity.type
_entity.pdbx_description
1 polymer ?
#
loop_
_entity_poly.entity_id
_entity_poly.type
_entity_poly.pdbx_seq_one_letter_code
_entity_poly.pdbx_strand_id
1 'polypeptide(L)'
;TENQKKIIESFSNYLSEDNSSTFFILNGYAGTGKTTIIAAIVSALKSLGIKTILLAPTGRAAKVLSQYSGEKALTIHKRIYREQTNAAYESKFSLNINRENEALFIVDEASMLSSGTNADKTIFGSGSLLDDLIQYVRSGKRCRLMLVGDSAQLPPVGDDYSPALAPVE
;
A
#
# COMPACT_ATOMS: atom_id res chain seq x y z
N THR A 1 -7.59 18.70 -13.92
CA THR A 1 -7.86 19.86 -13.02
C THR A 1 -6.54 20.37 -12.42
N GLU A 2 -6.54 21.62 -11.90
CA GLU A 2 -5.37 22.23 -11.26
C GLU A 2 -4.83 21.38 -10.09
N ASN A 3 -5.75 20.81 -9.30
CA ASN A 3 -5.38 19.91 -8.21
C ASN A 3 -4.68 18.62 -8.70
N GLN A 4 -5.12 18.07 -9.82
CA GLN A 4 -4.47 16.89 -10.41
C GLN A 4 -3.06 17.20 -10.90
N LYS A 5 -2.80 18.38 -11.45
CA LYS A 5 -1.46 18.82 -11.83
C LYS A 5 -0.54 18.92 -10.63
N LYS A 6 -0.98 19.56 -9.53
CA LYS A 6 -0.22 19.66 -8.29
C LYS A 6 0.13 18.30 -7.71
N ILE A 7 -0.79 17.32 -7.75
CA ILE A 7 -0.54 15.95 -7.29
C ILE A 7 0.55 15.30 -8.15
N ILE A 8 0.48 15.44 -9.47
CA ILE A 8 1.46 14.86 -10.38
C ILE A 8 2.84 15.49 -10.18
N GLU A 9 2.93 16.81 -9.97
CA GLU A 9 4.18 17.50 -9.67
C GLU A 9 4.78 17.04 -8.35
N SER A 10 3.97 16.96 -7.28
CA SER A 10 4.41 16.47 -5.97
C SER A 10 4.87 15.01 -6.04
N PHE A 11 4.17 14.18 -6.80
CA PHE A 11 4.54 12.80 -7.00
C PHE A 11 5.85 12.66 -7.82
N SER A 12 6.05 13.49 -8.84
CA SER A 12 7.28 13.54 -9.62
C SER A 12 8.48 13.91 -8.75
N ASN A 13 8.32 14.90 -7.87
CA ASN A 13 9.35 15.29 -6.91
C ASN A 13 9.69 14.13 -5.97
N TYR A 14 8.67 13.46 -5.41
CA TYR A 14 8.85 12.27 -4.57
C TYR A 14 9.64 11.15 -5.27
N LEU A 15 9.38 10.91 -6.56
CA LEU A 15 10.12 9.91 -7.33
C LEU A 15 11.57 10.31 -7.59
N SER A 16 11.85 11.61 -7.67
CA SER A 16 13.18 12.14 -7.94
C SER A 16 14.07 12.20 -6.69
N GLU A 17 13.46 12.24 -5.50
CA GLU A 17 14.19 12.24 -4.23
C GLU A 17 14.73 10.85 -3.90
N ASP A 18 15.98 10.78 -3.48
CA ASP A 18 16.61 9.51 -3.03
C ASP A 18 16.25 9.18 -1.57
N ASN A 19 14.99 9.41 -1.21
CA ASN A 19 14.51 9.28 0.16
C ASN A 19 13.62 8.04 0.31
N SER A 20 14.23 6.88 0.52
CA SER A 20 13.55 5.60 0.73
C SER A 20 12.77 5.51 2.05
N SER A 21 12.88 6.50 2.92
CA SER A 21 12.20 6.53 4.23
C SER A 21 10.84 7.22 4.22
N THR A 22 10.53 7.98 3.17
CA THR A 22 9.26 8.70 3.04
C THR A 22 8.21 7.90 2.30
N PHE A 23 6.93 8.21 2.57
CA PHE A 23 5.79 7.66 1.86
C PHE A 23 5.08 8.78 1.11
N PHE A 24 4.50 8.46 -0.04
CA PHE A 24 3.58 9.37 -0.70
C PHE A 24 2.15 9.03 -0.30
N ILE A 25 1.45 9.98 0.31
CA ILE A 25 0.06 9.80 0.74
C ILE A 25 -0.85 10.60 -0.19
N LEU A 26 -1.72 9.91 -0.94
CA LEU A 26 -2.78 10.51 -1.71
C LEU A 26 -4.10 10.37 -0.97
N ASN A 27 -4.49 11.43 -0.29
CA ASN A 27 -5.73 11.49 0.46
C ASN A 27 -6.79 12.28 -0.31
N GLY A 28 -8.02 11.79 -0.35
CA GLY A 28 -9.14 12.49 -0.99
C GLY A 28 -10.45 11.76 -0.80
N TYR A 29 -11.55 12.51 -0.78
CA TYR A 29 -12.89 11.97 -0.63
C TYR A 29 -13.30 11.06 -1.78
N ALA A 30 -14.34 10.25 -1.57
CA ALA A 30 -14.96 9.45 -2.61
C ALA A 30 -15.37 10.35 -3.81
N GLY A 31 -15.17 9.88 -5.03
CA GLY A 31 -15.51 10.63 -6.24
C GLY A 31 -14.54 11.76 -6.64
N THR A 32 -13.44 11.97 -5.93
CA THR A 32 -12.44 12.99 -6.28
C THR A 32 -11.48 12.60 -7.42
N GLY A 33 -11.66 11.43 -8.01
CA GLY A 33 -10.84 10.95 -9.13
C GLY A 33 -9.55 10.24 -8.74
N LYS A 34 -9.44 9.73 -7.50
CA LYS A 34 -8.27 8.93 -7.05
C LYS A 34 -7.97 7.76 -8.00
N THR A 35 -9.00 7.03 -8.39
CA THR A 35 -8.92 5.91 -9.35
C THR A 35 -8.30 6.33 -10.68
N THR A 36 -8.71 7.48 -11.20
CA THR A 36 -8.16 8.04 -12.46
C THR A 36 -6.69 8.41 -12.30
N ILE A 37 -6.33 9.00 -11.16
CA ILE A 37 -4.94 9.37 -10.86
C ILE A 37 -4.07 8.12 -10.77
N ILE A 38 -4.51 7.07 -10.06
CA ILE A 38 -3.77 5.81 -9.97
C ILE A 38 -3.55 5.21 -11.36
N ALA A 39 -4.61 5.13 -12.18
CA ALA A 39 -4.49 4.59 -13.54
C ALA A 39 -3.50 5.39 -14.40
N ALA A 40 -3.52 6.72 -14.30
CA ALA A 40 -2.59 7.58 -15.00
C ALA A 40 -1.15 7.40 -14.54
N ILE A 41 -0.92 7.32 -13.23
CA ILE A 41 0.41 7.06 -12.64
C ILE A 41 0.93 5.70 -13.11
N VAL A 42 0.14 4.64 -13.00
CA VAL A 42 0.52 3.29 -13.43
C VAL A 42 0.91 3.25 -14.90
N SER A 43 0.11 3.89 -15.76
CA SER A 43 0.38 3.97 -17.20
C SER A 43 1.67 4.73 -17.49
N ALA A 44 1.88 5.88 -16.84
CA ALA A 44 3.09 6.68 -17.02
C ALA A 44 4.35 5.94 -16.55
N LEU A 45 4.31 5.30 -15.38
CA LEU A 45 5.44 4.55 -14.85
C LEU A 45 5.78 3.33 -15.72
N LYS A 46 4.76 2.66 -16.25
CA LYS A 46 4.95 1.57 -17.21
C LYS A 46 5.68 2.03 -18.47
N SER A 47 5.33 3.20 -19.01
CA SER A 47 6.01 3.77 -20.18
C SER A 47 7.47 4.15 -19.90
N LEU A 48 7.80 4.45 -18.64
CA LEU A 48 9.17 4.73 -18.17
C LEU A 48 9.94 3.48 -17.75
N GLY A 49 9.34 2.29 -17.87
CA GLY A 49 9.97 1.03 -17.44
C GLY A 49 10.06 0.85 -15.91
N ILE A 50 9.37 1.67 -15.14
CA ILE A 50 9.35 1.60 -13.68
C ILE A 50 8.31 0.56 -13.24
N LYS A 51 8.74 -0.43 -12.46
CA LYS A 51 7.88 -1.49 -11.95
C LYS A 51 6.91 -0.95 -10.89
N THR A 52 5.62 -1.23 -11.10
CA THR A 52 4.57 -0.94 -10.12
C THR A 52 4.00 -2.24 -9.53
N ILE A 53 3.71 -2.24 -8.23
CA ILE A 53 3.08 -3.35 -7.51
C ILE A 53 1.83 -2.82 -6.85
N LEU A 54 0.67 -3.30 -7.32
CA LEU A 54 -0.64 -2.82 -6.89
C LEU A 54 -1.18 -3.73 -5.79
N LEU A 55 -1.55 -3.13 -4.68
CA LEU A 55 -2.04 -3.82 -3.49
C LEU A 55 -3.34 -3.20 -2.98
N ALA A 56 -4.15 -4.02 -2.33
CA ALA A 56 -5.36 -3.59 -1.64
C ALA A 56 -5.60 -4.44 -0.38
N PRO A 57 -6.36 -3.94 0.61
CA PRO A 57 -6.63 -4.68 1.85
C PRO A 57 -7.45 -5.96 1.63
N THR A 58 -8.36 -5.95 0.67
CA THR A 58 -9.31 -7.04 0.42
C THR A 58 -9.23 -7.56 -1.02
N GLY A 59 -9.67 -8.80 -1.23
CA GLY A 59 -9.74 -9.39 -2.58
C GLY A 59 -10.67 -8.63 -3.52
N ARG A 60 -11.78 -8.09 -3.00
CA ARG A 60 -12.71 -7.26 -3.77
C ARG A 60 -12.05 -5.96 -4.22
N ALA A 61 -11.40 -5.25 -3.32
CA ALA A 61 -10.67 -4.02 -3.64
C ALA A 61 -9.53 -4.29 -4.64
N ALA A 62 -8.77 -5.38 -4.48
CA ALA A 62 -7.73 -5.78 -5.42
C ALA A 62 -8.29 -6.06 -6.82
N LYS A 63 -9.47 -6.70 -6.93
CA LYS A 63 -10.13 -6.93 -8.20
C LYS A 63 -10.54 -5.63 -8.89
N VAL A 64 -11.13 -4.70 -8.15
CA VAL A 64 -11.52 -3.38 -8.66
C VAL A 64 -10.28 -2.60 -9.11
N LEU A 65 -9.22 -2.58 -8.29
CA LEU A 65 -7.94 -1.93 -8.61
C LEU A 65 -7.34 -2.50 -9.90
N SER A 66 -7.39 -3.82 -10.09
CA SER A 66 -6.91 -4.45 -11.33
C SER A 66 -7.72 -4.02 -12.57
N GLN A 67 -9.03 -3.86 -12.42
CA GLN A 67 -9.91 -3.51 -13.55
C GLN A 67 -9.63 -2.10 -14.08
N TYR A 68 -9.49 -1.10 -13.19
CA TYR A 68 -9.29 0.27 -13.66
C TYR A 68 -7.84 0.64 -13.95
N SER A 69 -6.87 -0.04 -13.33
CA SER A 69 -5.45 0.18 -13.62
C SER A 69 -4.95 -0.55 -14.86
N GLY A 70 -5.66 -1.59 -15.30
CA GLY A 70 -5.22 -2.49 -16.37
C GLY A 70 -4.05 -3.42 -15.98
N GLU A 71 -3.64 -3.41 -14.71
CA GLU A 71 -2.55 -4.23 -14.18
C GLU A 71 -3.03 -5.13 -13.05
N LYS A 72 -2.35 -6.24 -12.83
CA LYS A 72 -2.72 -7.18 -11.77
C LYS A 72 -2.45 -6.61 -10.39
N ALA A 73 -3.48 -6.51 -9.57
CA ALA A 73 -3.38 -6.19 -8.16
C ALA A 73 -3.56 -7.44 -7.28
N LEU A 74 -2.95 -7.43 -6.11
CA LEU A 74 -3.03 -8.49 -5.11
C LEU A 74 -3.54 -7.92 -3.78
N THR A 75 -3.98 -8.80 -2.89
CA THR A 75 -4.15 -8.37 -1.50
C THR A 75 -2.80 -8.17 -0.84
N ILE A 76 -2.73 -7.24 0.12
CA ILE A 76 -1.52 -7.00 0.91
C ILE A 76 -1.06 -8.31 1.54
N HIS A 77 -1.95 -9.04 2.21
CA HIS A 77 -1.64 -10.32 2.85
C HIS A 77 -0.99 -11.32 1.89
N LYS A 78 -1.55 -11.47 0.70
CA LYS A 78 -1.00 -12.41 -0.30
C LYS A 78 0.39 -12.02 -0.78
N ARG A 79 0.73 -10.75 -0.75
CA ARG A 79 2.03 -10.26 -1.21
C ARG A 79 3.08 -10.35 -0.12
N ILE A 80 2.77 -9.86 1.09
CA ILE A 80 3.80 -9.64 2.11
C ILE A 80 4.00 -10.81 3.07
N TYR A 81 3.04 -11.74 3.16
CA TYR A 81 3.17 -12.91 4.04
C TYR A 81 3.42 -14.20 3.28
N ARG A 82 4.11 -15.11 3.96
CA ARG A 82 4.28 -16.51 3.56
C ARG A 82 3.84 -17.41 4.70
N GLU A 83 3.19 -18.50 4.36
CA GLU A 83 2.83 -19.53 5.30
C GLU A 83 4.08 -20.31 5.76
N GLN A 84 4.19 -20.54 7.05
CA GLN A 84 5.16 -21.43 7.66
C GLN A 84 4.40 -22.43 8.51
N THR A 85 4.49 -23.71 8.16
CA THR A 85 3.93 -24.79 8.97
C THR A 85 5.02 -25.30 9.90
N ASN A 86 4.74 -25.30 11.20
CA ASN A 86 5.66 -25.90 12.18
C ASN A 86 5.45 -27.42 12.30
N ALA A 87 6.33 -28.10 13.06
CA ALA A 87 6.25 -29.54 13.29
C ALA A 87 4.96 -29.98 14.01
N ALA A 88 4.23 -29.06 14.64
CA ALA A 88 2.94 -29.30 15.30
C ALA A 88 1.72 -29.04 14.39
N TYR A 89 1.93 -28.87 13.08
CA TYR A 89 0.88 -28.55 12.08
C TYR A 89 0.15 -27.23 12.33
N GLU A 90 0.74 -26.32 13.10
CA GLU A 90 0.21 -24.96 13.24
C GLU A 90 0.73 -24.07 12.12
N SER A 91 -0.18 -23.46 11.39
CA SER A 91 0.18 -22.49 10.33
C SER A 91 0.39 -21.11 10.96
N LYS A 92 1.58 -20.56 10.79
CA LYS A 92 1.91 -19.18 11.12
C LYS A 92 2.35 -18.46 9.86
N PHE A 93 1.90 -17.23 9.70
CA PHE A 93 2.29 -16.37 8.57
C PHE A 93 3.38 -15.39 9.00
N SER A 94 4.53 -15.48 8.36
CA SER A 94 5.66 -14.57 8.57
C SER A 94 5.83 -13.66 7.36
N LEU A 95 6.52 -12.54 7.54
CA LEU A 95 6.87 -11.67 6.42
C LEU A 95 7.68 -12.44 5.38
N ASN A 96 7.29 -12.25 4.13
CA ASN A 96 8.00 -12.76 2.98
C ASN A 96 9.25 -11.91 2.70
N ILE A 97 10.15 -12.40 1.88
CA ILE A 97 11.32 -11.64 1.43
C ILE A 97 10.90 -10.75 0.25
N ASN A 98 11.13 -9.45 0.38
CA ASN A 98 10.96 -8.52 -0.73
C ASN A 98 12.22 -8.57 -1.62
N ARG A 99 12.06 -9.11 -2.83
CA ARG A 99 13.14 -9.22 -3.83
C ARG A 99 13.05 -8.13 -4.91
N GLU A 100 12.17 -7.14 -4.70
CA GLU A 100 11.99 -6.07 -5.67
C GLU A 100 13.15 -5.05 -5.58
N ASN A 101 13.44 -4.47 -6.74
CA ASN A 101 14.41 -3.40 -6.89
C ASN A 101 13.76 -2.24 -7.63
N GLU A 102 13.88 -1.03 -7.09
CA GLU A 102 13.36 0.21 -7.68
C GLU A 102 11.85 0.15 -8.04
N ALA A 103 11.07 -0.59 -7.27
CA ALA A 103 9.65 -0.73 -7.49
C ALA A 103 8.83 0.24 -6.65
N LEU A 104 7.73 0.75 -7.22
CA LEU A 104 6.73 1.51 -6.50
C LEU A 104 5.58 0.58 -6.09
N PHE A 105 5.34 0.48 -4.80
CA PHE A 105 4.16 -0.15 -4.23
C PHE A 105 3.05 0.88 -4.11
N ILE A 106 1.90 0.61 -4.70
CA ILE A 106 0.71 1.46 -4.61
C ILE A 106 -0.36 0.66 -3.86
N VAL A 107 -0.82 1.21 -2.75
CA VAL A 107 -1.85 0.60 -1.91
C VAL A 107 -3.11 1.45 -1.99
N ASP A 108 -4.15 0.90 -2.58
CA ASP A 108 -5.48 1.53 -2.60
C ASP A 108 -6.29 1.11 -1.37
N GLU A 109 -7.30 1.90 -1.00
CA GLU A 109 -8.13 1.71 0.20
C GLU A 109 -7.30 1.66 1.50
N ALA A 110 -6.22 2.45 1.56
CA ALA A 110 -5.28 2.45 2.69
C ALA A 110 -5.93 2.88 4.02
N SER A 111 -7.06 3.58 3.97
CA SER A 111 -7.85 3.93 5.17
C SER A 111 -8.27 2.72 6.02
N MET A 112 -8.33 1.52 5.42
CA MET A 112 -8.69 0.29 6.11
C MET A 112 -7.50 -0.37 6.86
N LEU A 113 -6.28 0.17 6.74
CA LEU A 113 -5.10 -0.42 7.39
C LEU A 113 -5.03 0.02 8.85
N SER A 114 -5.05 -0.95 9.77
CA SER A 114 -4.87 -0.71 11.20
C SER A 114 -3.40 -0.71 11.60
N SER A 115 -3.08 0.11 12.61
CA SER A 115 -1.81 0.06 13.32
C SER A 115 -1.90 -0.69 14.66
N GLY A 116 -3.13 -1.11 15.04
CA GLY A 116 -3.37 -1.77 16.31
C GLY A 116 -2.87 -3.22 16.31
N THR A 117 -2.13 -3.58 17.34
CA THR A 117 -1.80 -4.97 17.65
C THR A 117 -2.94 -5.57 18.47
N ASN A 118 -3.78 -6.39 17.85
CA ASN A 118 -4.61 -7.32 18.62
C ASN A 118 -3.68 -8.44 19.13
N ALA A 119 -3.06 -8.18 20.29
CA ALA A 119 -1.98 -8.99 20.85
C ALA A 119 -2.37 -10.46 21.15
N ASP A 120 -3.64 -10.79 21.15
CA ASP A 120 -4.10 -12.08 21.67
C ASP A 120 -4.13 -13.24 20.68
N LYS A 121 -3.96 -13.07 19.38
CA LYS A 121 -3.81 -14.22 18.43
C LYS A 121 -3.42 -13.74 17.03
N THR A 122 -2.24 -13.17 16.86
CA THR A 122 -1.80 -12.82 15.51
C THR A 122 -1.26 -14.04 14.78
N ILE A 123 -2.06 -14.57 13.88
CA ILE A 123 -1.63 -15.57 12.91
C ILE A 123 -0.67 -14.94 11.89
N PHE A 124 -0.75 -13.62 11.70
CA PHE A 124 0.00 -12.87 10.69
C PHE A 124 1.02 -11.91 11.32
N GLY A 125 2.29 -12.09 10.99
CA GLY A 125 3.38 -11.18 11.25
C GLY A 125 3.44 -10.59 12.67
N SER A 126 3.56 -9.26 12.75
CA SER A 126 3.57 -8.52 14.02
C SER A 126 2.17 -8.28 14.60
N GLY A 127 1.13 -8.46 13.80
CA GLY A 127 -0.25 -8.10 14.12
C GLY A 127 -0.67 -6.69 13.68
N SER A 128 0.26 -5.88 13.23
CA SER A 128 0.01 -4.60 12.58
C SER A 128 0.26 -4.72 11.08
N LEU A 129 -0.83 -4.74 10.29
CA LEU A 129 -0.71 -4.89 8.85
C LEU A 129 0.03 -3.72 8.19
N LEU A 130 -0.16 -2.51 8.72
CA LEU A 130 0.51 -1.31 8.23
C LEU A 130 2.03 -1.38 8.49
N ASP A 131 2.44 -1.73 9.71
CA ASP A 131 3.87 -1.82 10.06
C ASP A 131 4.57 -2.92 9.28
N ASP A 132 3.91 -4.07 9.14
CA ASP A 132 4.42 -5.20 8.36
C ASP A 132 4.57 -4.84 6.87
N LEU A 133 3.61 -4.10 6.30
CA LEU A 133 3.70 -3.59 4.94
C LEU A 133 4.88 -2.63 4.77
N ILE A 134 5.04 -1.68 5.68
CA ILE A 134 6.15 -0.71 5.65
C ILE A 134 7.49 -1.44 5.75
N GLN A 135 7.61 -2.38 6.69
CA GLN A 135 8.81 -3.18 6.86
C GLN A 135 9.12 -4.00 5.60
N TYR A 136 8.09 -4.63 5.02
CA TYR A 136 8.25 -5.39 3.78
C TYR A 136 8.75 -4.52 2.63
N VAL A 137 8.14 -3.35 2.38
CA VAL A 137 8.56 -2.47 1.29
C VAL A 137 9.99 -1.97 1.51
N ARG A 138 10.34 -1.56 2.73
CA ARG A 138 11.69 -1.08 3.10
C ARG A 138 12.77 -2.15 3.00
N SER A 139 12.41 -3.43 3.14
CA SER A 139 13.36 -4.54 2.97
C SER A 139 13.79 -4.79 1.53
N GLY A 140 13.07 -4.23 0.55
CA GLY A 140 13.48 -4.24 -0.85
C GLY A 140 14.53 -3.17 -1.16
N LYS A 141 15.14 -3.28 -2.33
CA LYS A 141 16.18 -2.33 -2.73
C LYS A 141 15.56 -1.12 -3.43
N ARG A 142 15.70 0.07 -2.82
CA ARG A 142 15.16 1.34 -3.35
C ARG A 142 13.67 1.28 -3.74
N CYS A 143 12.89 0.51 -2.98
CA CYS A 143 11.45 0.46 -3.15
C CYS A 143 10.77 1.66 -2.49
N ARG A 144 9.68 2.11 -3.07
CA ARG A 144 8.87 3.23 -2.61
C ARG A 144 7.44 2.79 -2.32
N LEU A 145 6.75 3.54 -1.47
CA LEU A 145 5.38 3.26 -1.07
C LEU A 145 4.48 4.47 -1.29
N MET A 146 3.37 4.25 -1.97
CA MET A 146 2.27 5.21 -2.12
C MET A 146 1.02 4.63 -1.48
N LEU A 147 0.45 5.37 -0.54
CA LEU A 147 -0.81 5.03 0.12
C LEU A 147 -1.92 5.91 -0.43
N VAL A 148 -3.00 5.31 -0.87
CA VAL A 148 -4.16 6.01 -1.43
C VAL A 148 -5.39 5.65 -0.61
N GLY A 149 -6.12 6.66 -0.15
CA GLY A 149 -7.30 6.42 0.67
C GLY A 149 -8.21 7.64 0.81
N ASP A 150 -9.19 7.47 1.65
CA ASP A 150 -10.19 8.47 1.97
C ASP A 150 -10.27 8.61 3.50
N SER A 151 -9.78 9.75 4.01
CA SER A 151 -9.80 10.02 5.46
C SER A 151 -11.21 10.24 6.03
N ALA A 152 -12.22 10.41 5.17
CA ALA A 152 -13.62 10.50 5.59
C ALA A 152 -14.31 9.13 5.67
N GLN A 153 -13.65 8.05 5.21
CA GLN A 153 -14.14 6.70 5.45
C GLN A 153 -13.91 6.29 6.90
N LEU A 154 -14.72 5.32 7.36
CA LEU A 154 -14.56 4.77 8.70
C LEU A 154 -13.13 4.24 8.88
N PRO A 155 -12.48 4.58 9.99
CA PRO A 155 -11.18 4.01 10.31
C PRO A 155 -11.29 2.50 10.57
N PRO A 156 -10.16 1.79 10.63
CA PRO A 156 -10.14 0.39 11.02
C PRO A 156 -10.81 0.15 12.36
N VAL A 157 -11.36 -1.03 12.56
CA VAL A 157 -12.02 -1.39 13.83
C VAL A 157 -11.00 -1.31 14.98
N GLY A 158 -11.30 -0.46 15.95
CA GLY A 158 -10.44 -0.21 17.12
C GLY A 158 -9.56 1.03 17.04
N ASP A 159 -9.57 1.74 15.91
CA ASP A 159 -8.85 2.99 15.72
C ASP A 159 -9.82 4.18 15.63
N ASP A 160 -9.47 5.33 16.19
CA ASP A 160 -10.25 6.56 16.11
C ASP A 160 -10.01 7.32 14.80
N TYR A 161 -8.92 7.04 14.10
CA TYR A 161 -8.51 7.62 12.82
C TYR A 161 -7.78 6.57 11.97
N SER A 162 -7.58 6.87 10.67
CA SER A 162 -6.81 5.98 9.79
C SER A 162 -5.31 6.21 9.96
N PRO A 163 -4.55 5.26 10.55
CA PRO A 163 -3.11 5.44 10.78
C PRO A 163 -2.32 5.59 9.48
N ALA A 164 -2.76 4.91 8.41
CA ALA A 164 -2.08 4.93 7.12
C ALA A 164 -2.16 6.28 6.39
N LEU A 165 -3.15 7.11 6.75
CA LEU A 165 -3.41 8.42 6.12
C LEU A 165 -3.08 9.59 7.05
N ALA A 166 -2.62 9.32 8.26
CA ALA A 166 -2.21 10.36 9.20
C ALA A 166 -0.92 11.05 8.71
N PRO A 167 -0.82 12.39 8.84
CA PRO A 167 0.44 13.06 8.58
C PRO A 167 1.51 12.52 9.53
N VAL A 168 2.68 12.26 9.01
CA VAL A 168 3.85 11.94 9.85
C VAL A 168 4.35 13.27 10.42
N GLU A 169 4.28 13.44 11.75
CA GLU A 169 4.87 14.58 12.46
C GLU A 169 6.41 14.57 12.38
#